data_d5f21334ec61a4ffdc5430b59c427a70
#
_entry.id   d5f21334ec61a4ffdc5430b59c427a70
#
_cell.length_a   1.000
_cell.length_b   1.000
_cell.length_c   1.000
_cell.angle_alpha   90.00
_cell.angle_beta   90.00
_cell.angle_gamma   90.00
#
_symmetry.space_group_name_H-M   'P 1'
#
loop_
_entity.id
_entity.type
_entity.pdbx_description
1 polymer ?
#
loop_
_entity_poly.entity_id
_entity_poly.type
_entity_poly.pdbx_seq_one_letter_code
_entity_poly.pdbx_strand_id
1 'polypeptide(L)'
;MITITVVGINDTPVAVNDTDSVNEDATVTKTGSQDDALYDDTDADDSDSLTVTGIAPSGGTTSTVSEGSTYASGGTTVTGTYGTLIIGADGSYTYTADQSAADDLDLNDTATDVFTYTVSDGANTTTATIT
;
A
#
# COMPACT_ATOMS: atom_id res chain seq x y z
N MET A 1 -39.58 28.67 -16.81
CA MET A 1 -38.57 28.03 -15.92
C MET A 1 -37.83 27.02 -16.76
N ILE A 2 -36.51 27.04 -16.70
CA ILE A 2 -35.64 26.01 -17.32
C ILE A 2 -35.00 25.22 -16.16
N THR A 3 -35.09 23.88 -16.21
CA THR A 3 -34.45 23.00 -15.22
C THR A 3 -33.37 22.22 -15.94
N ILE A 4 -32.15 22.23 -15.38
CA ILE A 4 -31.03 21.42 -15.85
C ILE A 4 -30.67 20.45 -14.73
N THR A 5 -30.66 19.16 -15.05
CA THR A 5 -30.24 18.11 -14.12
C THR A 5 -28.78 17.76 -14.43
N VAL A 6 -27.92 17.80 -13.41
CA VAL A 6 -26.54 17.31 -13.47
C VAL A 6 -26.50 15.98 -12.77
N VAL A 7 -25.91 14.97 -13.41
CA VAL A 7 -25.74 13.62 -12.87
C VAL A 7 -24.24 13.40 -12.65
N GLY A 8 -23.86 13.03 -11.43
CA GLY A 8 -22.50 12.62 -11.09
C GLY A 8 -22.15 11.27 -11.72
N ILE A 9 -20.89 11.07 -11.97
CA ILE A 9 -20.28 9.79 -12.36
C ILE A 9 -19.15 9.49 -11.39
N ASN A 10 -18.87 8.21 -11.16
CA ASN A 10 -17.76 7.80 -10.31
C ASN A 10 -16.43 8.10 -10.99
N ASP A 11 -15.55 8.80 -10.29
CA ASP A 11 -14.17 9.04 -10.70
C ASP A 11 -13.26 7.87 -10.26
N THR A 12 -12.05 7.83 -10.75
CA THR A 12 -11.05 6.81 -10.36
C THR A 12 -10.14 7.39 -9.28
N PRO A 13 -9.81 6.64 -8.21
CA PRO A 13 -8.89 7.12 -7.18
C PRO A 13 -7.53 7.51 -7.75
N VAL A 14 -6.89 8.46 -7.10
CA VAL A 14 -5.50 8.88 -7.38
C VAL A 14 -4.62 8.38 -6.25
N ALA A 15 -3.78 7.39 -6.55
CA ALA A 15 -2.82 6.84 -5.60
C ALA A 15 -1.43 7.49 -5.78
N VAL A 16 -0.74 7.70 -4.66
CA VAL A 16 0.59 8.32 -4.56
C VAL A 16 1.58 7.30 -4.03
N ASN A 17 2.81 7.32 -4.55
CA ASN A 17 3.84 6.38 -4.11
C ASN A 17 4.38 6.75 -2.73
N ASP A 18 4.55 5.75 -1.87
CA ASP A 18 5.13 5.85 -0.54
C ASP A 18 6.60 5.48 -0.53
N THR A 19 7.35 6.06 0.40
CA THR A 19 8.75 5.71 0.64
C THR A 19 9.06 5.60 2.12
N ASP A 20 9.83 4.58 2.49
CA ASP A 20 10.30 4.37 3.85
C ASP A 20 11.77 3.94 3.88
N SER A 21 12.33 3.85 5.07
CA SER A 21 13.68 3.31 5.28
C SER A 21 13.76 2.53 6.58
N VAL A 22 14.56 1.47 6.57
CA VAL A 22 14.78 0.61 7.72
C VAL A 22 16.20 0.06 7.67
N ASN A 23 16.82 -0.19 8.81
CA ASN A 23 18.09 -0.91 8.88
C ASN A 23 17.84 -2.43 8.71
N GLU A 24 18.88 -3.18 8.32
CA GLU A 24 18.85 -4.64 8.37
C GLU A 24 18.40 -5.12 9.76
N ASP A 25 17.69 -6.25 9.83
CA ASP A 25 17.09 -6.83 11.04
C ASP A 25 16.04 -5.95 11.75
N ALA A 26 15.76 -4.76 11.26
CA ALA A 26 14.79 -3.87 11.88
C ALA A 26 13.41 -3.92 11.18
N THR A 27 12.43 -3.35 11.88
CA THR A 27 11.04 -3.26 11.41
C THR A 27 10.58 -1.82 11.40
N VAL A 28 9.95 -1.40 10.32
CA VAL A 28 9.15 -0.17 10.25
C VAL A 28 7.67 -0.53 10.26
N THR A 29 6.86 0.26 10.95
CA THR A 29 5.40 0.07 11.03
C THR A 29 4.70 1.40 10.80
N LYS A 30 3.73 1.40 9.92
CA LYS A 30 2.88 2.55 9.59
C LYS A 30 1.43 2.22 9.88
N THR A 31 0.83 3.06 10.73
CA THR A 31 -0.54 2.83 11.21
C THR A 31 -1.28 4.14 11.32
N GLY A 32 -2.38 4.25 10.61
CA GLY A 32 -3.28 5.39 10.71
C GLY A 32 -3.04 6.48 9.68
N SER A 33 -3.94 7.40 9.63
CA SER A 33 -4.19 8.38 8.58
C SER A 33 -3.13 9.47 8.38
N GLN A 34 -1.89 9.27 8.78
CA GLN A 34 -0.83 10.28 8.63
C GLN A 34 0.46 9.76 7.99
N ASP A 35 0.60 8.46 7.81
CA ASP A 35 1.81 7.86 7.25
C ASP A 35 1.63 6.41 6.74
N ASP A 36 0.40 5.92 6.63
CA ASP A 36 0.11 4.63 5.99
C ASP A 36 0.01 4.74 4.46
N ALA A 37 -0.17 3.63 3.78
CA ALA A 37 -0.18 3.59 2.31
C ALA A 37 -1.36 4.34 1.66
N LEU A 38 -2.41 4.72 2.41
CA LEU A 38 -3.56 5.46 1.90
C LEU A 38 -3.55 6.94 2.32
N TYR A 39 -2.54 7.39 3.06
CA TYR A 39 -2.53 8.71 3.70
C TYR A 39 -2.68 9.87 2.72
N ASP A 40 -1.99 9.82 1.59
CA ASP A 40 -2.01 10.87 0.57
C ASP A 40 -2.73 10.45 -0.71
N ASP A 41 -3.38 9.29 -0.70
CA ASP A 41 -4.28 8.83 -1.74
C ASP A 41 -5.61 9.60 -1.66
N THR A 42 -6.19 9.93 -2.81
CA THR A 42 -7.40 10.76 -2.89
C THR A 42 -8.41 10.23 -3.89
N ASP A 43 -9.67 10.60 -3.68
CA ASP A 43 -10.73 10.45 -4.67
C ASP A 43 -11.47 11.79 -4.85
N ALA A 44 -11.99 12.02 -6.07
CA ALA A 44 -12.79 13.23 -6.37
C ALA A 44 -14.22 13.14 -5.83
N ASP A 45 -14.69 11.90 -5.55
CA ASP A 45 -16.03 11.66 -5.00
C ASP A 45 -15.99 11.68 -3.47
N ASP A 46 -16.49 12.76 -2.86
CA ASP A 46 -16.39 13.05 -1.42
C ASP A 46 -16.94 11.96 -0.48
N SER A 47 -17.73 11.03 -0.99
CA SER A 47 -18.34 9.95 -0.20
C SER A 47 -17.59 8.63 -0.25
N ASP A 48 -16.54 8.52 -1.08
CA ASP A 48 -15.86 7.27 -1.31
C ASP A 48 -14.77 7.03 -0.26
N SER A 49 -14.67 5.77 0.15
CA SER A 49 -13.65 5.30 1.08
C SER A 49 -12.65 4.45 0.33
N LEU A 50 -11.38 4.86 0.37
CA LEU A 50 -10.29 4.11 -0.25
C LEU A 50 -9.88 2.92 0.59
N THR A 51 -9.62 1.79 -0.07
CA THR A 51 -9.13 0.56 0.55
C THR A 51 -8.05 -0.08 -0.30
N VAL A 52 -7.08 -0.74 0.35
CA VAL A 52 -6.11 -1.59 -0.34
C VAL A 52 -6.75 -2.94 -0.61
N THR A 53 -6.77 -3.38 -1.87
CA THR A 53 -7.38 -4.64 -2.30
C THR A 53 -6.36 -5.66 -2.83
N GLY A 54 -5.14 -5.23 -3.11
CA GLY A 54 -4.10 -6.11 -3.62
C GLY A 54 -2.70 -5.61 -3.29
N ILE A 55 -1.75 -6.53 -3.24
CA ILE A 55 -0.33 -6.26 -3.01
C ILE A 55 0.54 -7.23 -3.81
N ALA A 56 1.62 -6.76 -4.40
CA ALA A 56 2.59 -7.59 -5.12
C ALA A 56 4.02 -7.12 -4.83
N PRO A 57 4.99 -8.02 -4.60
CA PRO A 57 6.41 -7.65 -4.67
C PRO A 57 6.82 -7.38 -6.12
N SER A 58 7.89 -6.64 -6.33
CA SER A 58 8.42 -6.34 -7.67
C SER A 58 8.65 -7.62 -8.49
N GLY A 59 8.04 -7.68 -9.67
CA GLY A 59 8.09 -8.85 -10.57
C GLY A 59 7.28 -10.06 -10.10
N GLY A 60 6.57 -9.96 -8.98
CA GLY A 60 5.73 -11.02 -8.44
C GLY A 60 4.26 -10.94 -8.85
N THR A 61 3.47 -11.88 -8.37
CA THR A 61 2.02 -11.89 -8.58
C THR A 61 1.29 -11.14 -7.48
N THR A 62 0.18 -10.49 -7.85
CA THR A 62 -0.66 -9.78 -6.88
C THR A 62 -1.39 -10.78 -5.98
N SER A 63 -1.26 -10.58 -4.68
CA SER A 63 -2.04 -11.25 -3.64
C SER A 63 -3.21 -10.37 -3.22
N THR A 64 -4.36 -10.98 -2.98
CA THR A 64 -5.55 -10.25 -2.50
C THR A 64 -5.36 -9.82 -1.05
N VAL A 65 -5.70 -8.57 -0.74
CA VAL A 65 -5.81 -8.06 0.62
C VAL A 65 -7.25 -8.18 1.08
N SER A 66 -7.48 -8.82 2.23
CA SER A 66 -8.82 -9.10 2.74
C SER A 66 -9.48 -7.83 3.24
N GLU A 67 -10.75 -7.61 2.87
CA GLU A 67 -11.55 -6.48 3.34
C GLU A 67 -11.58 -6.42 4.88
N GLY A 68 -11.49 -5.21 5.43
CA GLY A 68 -11.50 -4.95 6.86
C GLY A 68 -10.25 -5.40 7.62
N SER A 69 -9.22 -5.90 6.91
CA SER A 69 -7.95 -6.26 7.53
C SER A 69 -7.11 -5.04 7.89
N THR A 70 -6.24 -5.24 8.89
CA THR A 70 -5.13 -4.36 9.23
C THR A 70 -3.82 -5.15 9.14
N TYR A 71 -2.66 -4.51 9.15
CA TYR A 71 -1.38 -5.26 9.18
C TYR A 71 -1.31 -6.24 10.36
N ALA A 72 -1.91 -5.88 11.52
CA ALA A 72 -1.87 -6.67 12.76
C ALA A 72 -2.98 -7.74 12.84
N SER A 73 -4.02 -7.66 11.99
CA SER A 73 -5.16 -8.59 12.01
C SER A 73 -5.65 -8.86 10.59
N GLY A 74 -5.38 -10.05 10.10
CA GLY A 74 -5.81 -10.49 8.78
C GLY A 74 -5.06 -9.88 7.60
N GLY A 75 -3.96 -9.17 7.87
CA GLY A 75 -3.13 -8.55 6.83
C GLY A 75 -2.50 -9.58 5.89
N THR A 76 -2.24 -9.16 4.66
CA THR A 76 -1.64 -9.98 3.62
C THR A 76 -0.12 -9.84 3.63
N THR A 77 0.56 -10.97 3.72
CA THR A 77 2.03 -11.03 3.76
C THR A 77 2.57 -11.28 2.35
N VAL A 78 3.56 -10.48 1.95
CA VAL A 78 4.35 -10.69 0.73
C VAL A 78 5.84 -10.55 1.04
N THR A 79 6.66 -11.37 0.39
CA THR A 79 8.11 -11.38 0.60
C THR A 79 8.79 -10.71 -0.59
N GLY A 80 9.61 -9.71 -0.29
CA GLY A 80 10.51 -9.04 -1.22
C GLY A 80 11.87 -9.73 -1.31
N THR A 81 12.86 -9.00 -1.81
CA THR A 81 14.24 -9.48 -1.90
C THR A 81 14.96 -9.36 -0.55
N TYR A 82 14.73 -8.28 0.17
CA TYR A 82 15.43 -7.92 1.40
C TYR A 82 14.57 -8.06 2.65
N GLY A 83 13.24 -8.10 2.50
CA GLY A 83 12.37 -8.18 3.66
C GLY A 83 10.95 -8.68 3.35
N THR A 84 10.15 -8.71 4.40
CA THR A 84 8.76 -9.14 4.38
C THR A 84 7.84 -7.98 4.71
N LEU A 85 6.85 -7.72 3.84
CA LEU A 85 5.79 -6.73 4.04
C LEU A 85 4.50 -7.42 4.45
N ILE A 86 3.78 -6.85 5.43
CA ILE A 86 2.40 -7.20 5.77
C ILE A 86 1.56 -5.93 5.66
N ILE A 87 0.49 -5.98 4.88
CA ILE A 87 -0.40 -4.83 4.65
C ILE A 87 -1.86 -5.19 4.91
N GLY A 88 -2.63 -4.26 5.47
CA GLY A 88 -4.06 -4.34 5.66
C GLY A 88 -4.85 -3.55 4.61
N ALA A 89 -6.14 -3.84 4.53
CA ALA A 89 -7.06 -3.09 3.67
C ALA A 89 -7.22 -1.62 4.09
N ASP A 90 -6.93 -1.32 5.35
CA ASP A 90 -6.93 0.05 5.90
C ASP A 90 -5.69 0.88 5.53
N GLY A 91 -4.77 0.33 4.72
CA GLY A 91 -3.51 0.97 4.33
C GLY A 91 -2.37 0.79 5.33
N SER A 92 -2.66 0.33 6.56
CA SER A 92 -1.62 0.08 7.55
C SER A 92 -0.69 -1.03 7.10
N TYR A 93 0.62 -0.88 7.34
CA TYR A 93 1.60 -1.90 6.99
C TYR A 93 2.77 -1.99 7.96
N THR A 94 3.47 -3.12 7.90
CA THR A 94 4.76 -3.32 8.53
C THR A 94 5.71 -3.97 7.53
N TYR A 95 6.96 -3.52 7.52
CA TYR A 95 8.02 -4.13 6.74
C TYR A 95 9.18 -4.48 7.69
N THR A 96 9.67 -5.70 7.58
CA THR A 96 10.82 -6.21 8.34
C THR A 96 11.91 -6.62 7.36
N ALA A 97 13.11 -6.07 7.50
CA ALA A 97 14.27 -6.45 6.69
C ALA A 97 14.86 -7.76 7.24
N ASP A 98 14.22 -8.90 6.93
CA ASP A 98 14.44 -10.23 7.53
C ASP A 98 14.93 -11.28 6.54
N GLN A 99 15.30 -10.89 5.32
CA GLN A 99 15.81 -11.82 4.33
C GLN A 99 17.34 -11.84 4.32
N SER A 100 17.94 -13.00 4.04
CA SER A 100 19.39 -13.15 4.01
C SER A 100 20.12 -12.18 3.05
N ALA A 101 19.44 -11.68 2.04
CA ALA A 101 20.00 -10.67 1.16
C ALA A 101 20.18 -9.30 1.85
N ALA A 102 19.41 -9.03 2.92
CA ALA A 102 19.63 -7.85 3.77
C ALA A 102 20.88 -8.03 4.64
N ASP A 103 21.06 -9.23 5.23
CA ASP A 103 22.23 -9.56 6.05
C ASP A 103 23.55 -9.52 5.25
N ASP A 104 23.48 -9.68 3.93
CA ASP A 104 24.65 -9.66 3.03
C ASP A 104 25.09 -8.23 2.66
N LEU A 105 24.38 -7.18 3.11
CA LEU A 105 24.75 -5.78 2.85
C LEU A 105 25.92 -5.36 3.76
N ASP A 106 26.94 -4.77 3.15
CA ASP A 106 28.08 -4.23 3.89
C ASP A 106 27.78 -2.83 4.46
N LEU A 107 28.56 -2.39 5.42
CA LEU A 107 28.45 -1.07 6.04
C LEU A 107 28.40 0.07 4.99
N ASN A 108 27.35 0.86 4.99
CA ASN A 108 26.97 1.91 4.06
C ASN A 108 26.41 1.43 2.70
N ASP A 109 26.25 0.15 2.48
CA ASP A 109 25.47 -0.32 1.34
C ASP A 109 23.98 -0.01 1.55
N THR A 110 23.27 0.20 0.46
CA THR A 110 21.82 0.41 0.45
C THR A 110 21.19 -0.46 -0.63
N ALA A 111 20.02 -1.00 -0.33
CA ALA A 111 19.23 -1.79 -1.25
C ALA A 111 17.76 -1.36 -1.16
N THR A 112 16.96 -1.78 -2.12
CA THR A 112 15.57 -1.33 -2.23
C THR A 112 14.66 -2.50 -2.55
N ASP A 113 13.61 -2.69 -1.75
CA ASP A 113 12.43 -3.46 -2.12
C ASP A 113 11.34 -2.52 -2.65
N VAL A 114 10.57 -2.99 -3.62
CA VAL A 114 9.42 -2.26 -4.18
C VAL A 114 8.21 -3.19 -4.16
N PHE A 115 7.13 -2.72 -3.56
CA PHE A 115 5.85 -3.40 -3.51
C PHE A 115 4.80 -2.55 -4.21
N THR A 116 4.01 -3.13 -5.11
CA THR A 116 2.89 -2.45 -5.76
C THR A 116 1.61 -2.79 -5.03
N TYR A 117 0.90 -1.80 -4.51
CA TYR A 117 -0.42 -1.98 -3.93
C TYR A 117 -1.51 -1.45 -4.84
N THR A 118 -2.71 -2.02 -4.71
CA THR A 118 -3.90 -1.65 -5.46
C THR A 118 -4.88 -0.96 -4.55
N VAL A 119 -5.27 0.26 -4.90
CA VAL A 119 -6.27 1.07 -4.19
C VAL A 119 -7.60 0.98 -4.92
N SER A 120 -8.69 0.86 -4.17
CA SER A 120 -10.06 0.80 -4.69
C SER A 120 -10.98 1.74 -3.93
N ASP A 121 -11.89 2.39 -4.66
CA ASP A 121 -13.04 3.14 -4.16
C ASP A 121 -14.32 2.26 -4.04
N GLY A 122 -14.21 0.97 -4.41
CA GLY A 122 -15.31 0.02 -4.50
C GLY A 122 -15.87 -0.18 -5.92
N ALA A 123 -15.54 0.69 -6.88
CA ALA A 123 -15.96 0.61 -8.29
C ALA A 123 -14.77 0.60 -9.24
N ASN A 124 -13.79 1.47 -9.02
CA ASN A 124 -12.57 1.61 -9.81
C ASN A 124 -11.33 1.29 -8.97
N THR A 125 -10.21 1.06 -9.64
CA THR A 125 -8.93 0.78 -8.98
C THR A 125 -7.79 1.54 -9.64
N THR A 126 -6.78 1.88 -8.83
CA THR A 126 -5.49 2.39 -9.28
C THR A 126 -4.37 1.72 -8.51
N THR A 127 -3.12 1.96 -8.87
CA THR A 127 -1.97 1.36 -8.18
C THR A 127 -0.92 2.40 -7.85
N ALA A 128 -0.23 2.18 -6.72
CA ALA A 128 0.98 2.90 -6.36
C ALA A 128 1.99 1.94 -5.72
N THR A 129 3.13 2.45 -5.28
CA THR A 129 4.21 1.62 -4.73
C THR A 129 4.60 2.07 -3.33
N ILE A 130 4.99 1.09 -2.50
CA ILE A 130 5.77 1.29 -1.28
C ILE A 130 7.22 0.90 -1.62
N THR A 131 8.16 1.80 -1.36
CA THR A 131 9.59 1.62 -1.69
C THR A 131 10.46 1.83 -0.46
#